data_afa8786146ce47e2de9f6360555faef3
#
_entry.id   afa8786146ce47e2de9f6360555faef3
#
_cell.length_a   1.000
_cell.length_b   1.000
_cell.length_c   1.000
_cell.angle_alpha   90.00
_cell.angle_beta   90.00
_cell.angle_gamma   90.00
#
_symmetry.space_group_name_H-M   'P 1'
#
loop_
_entity.id
_entity.type
_entity.pdbx_description
1 polymer ?
#
loop_
_entity_poly.entity_id
_entity_poly.type
_entity_poly.pdbx_seq_one_letter_code
_entity_poly.pdbx_strand_id
1 'polypeptide(L)'
;MVNVFSCLPYLSWSQLPKEHPLPSHLHRTYVATPCGNLELLSCQPRHRDPKTPPLVFVHGGFGFAAVWLDWMTYLYEHGYTGTIYAYSARSHGASYPVPYLQMVCGTSLDDFASDLATVVSHINTHLEDEKEPILIAHSAGGALVQYTLLNRMITATGLCLVGSVPHFGGFDAYWNWTKMDPWMHPRSWIFGFHPMSGLAHPKLVHQAFFADQFPLDKVKDFMHWMAPYESLGWAGGQNGSFWKWLMGKNEWLEPMRILHSVNGWERPGDRICVMVGSHDRLMDLSMARRQVSEFRAAVRSMDLEPSAVKRARGYDADTKESDHEEATLEVEVEALDRVRLVVVQGAGHHTQNDMQWQAAAEVVRRWLEQL
;
A
#
# COMPACT_ATOMS: atom_id res chain seq x y z
N MET A 1 23.39 -15.53 6.04
CA MET A 1 22.36 -16.58 6.25
C MET A 1 21.81 -16.43 7.66
N VAL A 2 20.49 -16.42 7.83
CA VAL A 2 19.84 -16.33 9.16
C VAL A 2 19.69 -17.73 9.70
N ASN A 3 20.13 -17.97 10.96
CA ASN A 3 19.96 -19.25 11.63
C ASN A 3 18.46 -19.50 11.92
N VAL A 4 17.95 -20.70 11.60
CA VAL A 4 16.54 -21.07 11.81
C VAL A 4 16.13 -20.91 13.28
N PHE A 5 16.96 -21.29 14.22
CA PHE A 5 16.64 -21.16 15.65
C PHE A 5 16.53 -19.69 16.10
N SER A 6 17.23 -18.77 15.44
CA SER A 6 17.11 -17.33 15.75
C SER A 6 15.78 -16.72 15.30
N CYS A 7 14.99 -17.43 14.50
CA CYS A 7 13.67 -17.02 14.06
C CYS A 7 12.56 -17.36 15.08
N LEU A 8 12.75 -18.36 15.94
CA LEU A 8 11.73 -18.84 16.87
C LEU A 8 11.13 -17.75 17.78
N PRO A 9 11.91 -16.80 18.33
CA PRO A 9 11.37 -15.75 19.19
C PRO A 9 10.38 -14.80 18.49
N TYR A 10 10.37 -14.78 17.15
CA TYR A 10 9.52 -13.91 16.35
C TYR A 10 8.27 -14.60 15.80
N LEU A 11 8.09 -15.89 16.10
CA LEU A 11 6.88 -16.62 15.73
C LEU A 11 5.86 -16.53 16.87
N SER A 12 4.61 -16.27 16.56
CA SER A 12 3.51 -16.25 17.51
C SER A 12 2.25 -16.82 16.88
N TRP A 13 1.54 -17.63 17.67
CA TRP A 13 0.25 -18.23 17.28
C TRP A 13 -0.94 -17.53 17.97
N SER A 14 -0.67 -16.40 18.62
CA SER A 14 -1.69 -15.56 19.25
C SER A 14 -1.43 -14.09 18.96
N GLN A 15 -2.50 -13.32 18.93
CA GLN A 15 -2.44 -11.87 18.74
C GLN A 15 -3.38 -11.19 19.72
N LEU A 16 -2.90 -10.10 20.28
CA LEU A 16 -3.73 -9.13 20.97
C LEU A 16 -3.72 -7.83 20.17
N PRO A 17 -4.84 -7.09 20.12
CA PRO A 17 -4.87 -5.77 19.53
C PRO A 17 -3.80 -4.86 20.15
N LYS A 18 -3.08 -4.13 19.30
CA LYS A 18 -2.02 -3.21 19.73
C LYS A 18 -2.34 -1.79 19.29
N GLU A 19 -2.55 -0.92 20.26
CA GLU A 19 -2.75 0.51 19.99
C GLU A 19 -1.39 1.21 19.85
N HIS A 20 -1.05 1.60 18.62
CA HIS A 20 0.14 2.43 18.39
C HIS A 20 -0.08 3.84 18.96
N PRO A 21 0.91 4.46 19.64
CA PRO A 21 0.82 5.85 20.06
C PRO A 21 0.56 6.78 18.87
N LEU A 22 -0.30 7.78 19.06
CA LEU A 22 -0.67 8.71 18.00
C LEU A 22 -0.19 10.13 18.32
N PRO A 23 0.24 10.92 17.33
CA PRO A 23 0.37 12.36 17.42
C PRO A 23 -0.98 13.01 17.82
N SER A 24 -0.94 14.16 18.48
CA SER A 24 -2.13 14.84 19.05
C SER A 24 -3.18 15.26 18.01
N HIS A 25 -2.81 15.41 16.75
CA HIS A 25 -3.69 15.78 15.65
C HIS A 25 -4.36 14.56 14.97
N LEU A 26 -4.02 13.36 15.38
CA LEU A 26 -4.64 12.12 14.91
C LEU A 26 -5.55 11.52 15.98
N HIS A 27 -6.67 10.95 15.54
CA HIS A 27 -7.67 10.33 16.40
C HIS A 27 -7.87 8.87 16.01
N ARG A 28 -8.09 8.01 17.01
CA ARG A 28 -8.46 6.61 16.82
C ARG A 28 -9.95 6.46 17.09
N THR A 29 -10.64 5.84 16.15
CA THR A 29 -12.02 5.40 16.25
C THR A 29 -12.13 3.96 15.78
N TYR A 30 -13.31 3.39 15.85
CA TYR A 30 -13.54 2.01 15.44
C TYR A 30 -14.78 1.91 14.56
N VAL A 31 -14.65 1.13 13.48
CA VAL A 31 -15.75 0.82 12.56
C VAL A 31 -16.31 -0.55 12.91
N ALA A 32 -17.60 -0.61 13.25
CA ALA A 32 -18.25 -1.87 13.56
C ALA A 32 -18.47 -2.71 12.30
N THR A 33 -18.10 -3.98 12.36
CA THR A 33 -18.42 -5.00 11.37
C THR A 33 -19.18 -6.15 12.03
N PRO A 34 -19.81 -7.06 11.28
CA PRO A 34 -20.47 -8.24 11.88
C PRO A 34 -19.53 -9.13 12.68
N CYS A 35 -18.22 -9.07 12.42
CA CYS A 35 -17.21 -9.93 13.05
C CYS A 35 -16.46 -9.25 14.20
N GLY A 36 -16.48 -7.92 14.29
CA GLY A 36 -15.76 -7.14 15.30
C GLY A 36 -15.46 -5.72 14.84
N ASN A 37 -14.72 -4.98 15.65
CA ASN A 37 -14.42 -3.59 15.37
C ASN A 37 -13.07 -3.44 14.66
N LEU A 38 -13.05 -2.70 13.55
CA LEU A 38 -11.83 -2.33 12.82
C LEU A 38 -11.32 -0.98 13.30
N GLU A 39 -10.02 -0.88 13.56
CA GLU A 39 -9.35 0.38 13.88
C GLU A 39 -9.39 1.31 12.67
N LEU A 40 -9.79 2.56 12.92
CA LEU A 40 -9.74 3.65 11.95
C LEU A 40 -9.02 4.84 12.58
N LEU A 41 -7.88 5.20 12.03
CA LEU A 41 -7.18 6.44 12.35
C LEU A 41 -7.69 7.55 11.44
N SER A 42 -7.88 8.75 11.99
CA SER A 42 -8.31 9.91 11.23
C SER A 42 -7.51 11.15 11.60
N CYS A 43 -7.27 12.01 10.62
CA CYS A 43 -6.68 13.32 10.76
C CYS A 43 -7.59 14.34 10.09
N GLN A 44 -8.18 15.23 10.90
CA GLN A 44 -9.01 16.32 10.40
C GLN A 44 -8.13 17.48 9.93
N PRO A 45 -8.38 18.07 8.75
CA PRO A 45 -7.60 19.20 8.25
C PRO A 45 -7.82 20.43 9.12
N ARG A 46 -6.83 21.33 9.17
CA ARG A 46 -6.97 22.64 9.88
C ARG A 46 -8.07 23.51 9.28
N HIS A 47 -8.20 23.45 7.96
CA HIS A 47 -9.26 24.13 7.19
C HIS A 47 -9.83 23.11 6.21
N ARG A 48 -11.06 22.70 6.44
CA ARG A 48 -11.75 21.73 5.59
C ARG A 48 -12.32 22.45 4.35
N ASP A 49 -11.94 21.95 3.18
CA ASP A 49 -12.67 22.27 1.94
C ASP A 49 -13.61 21.09 1.62
N PRO A 50 -14.95 21.33 1.64
CA PRO A 50 -15.93 20.31 1.30
C PRO A 50 -15.73 19.74 -0.11
N LYS A 51 -15.02 20.44 -1.00
CA LYS A 51 -14.73 19.97 -2.35
C LYS A 51 -13.56 19.02 -2.43
N THR A 52 -12.71 18.92 -1.42
CA THR A 52 -11.56 18.02 -1.40
C THR A 52 -11.99 16.62 -0.96
N PRO A 53 -11.71 15.56 -1.78
CA PRO A 53 -12.03 14.19 -1.41
C PRO A 53 -11.31 13.75 -0.14
N PRO A 54 -11.87 12.82 0.65
CA PRO A 54 -11.12 12.19 1.74
C PRO A 54 -10.03 11.26 1.17
N LEU A 55 -8.95 11.10 1.93
CA LEU A 55 -7.93 10.07 1.65
C LEU A 55 -8.20 8.84 2.49
N VAL A 56 -8.04 7.66 1.91
CA VAL A 56 -8.08 6.38 2.62
C VAL A 56 -6.81 5.61 2.33
N PHE A 57 -6.00 5.42 3.36
CA PHE A 57 -4.77 4.64 3.31
C PHE A 57 -5.04 3.17 3.65
N VAL A 58 -4.50 2.26 2.82
CA VAL A 58 -4.67 0.81 2.95
C VAL A 58 -3.30 0.16 3.06
N HIS A 59 -3.03 -0.48 4.20
CA HIS A 59 -1.73 -1.11 4.47
C HIS A 59 -1.56 -2.45 3.73
N GLY A 60 -0.32 -2.89 3.59
CA GLY A 60 0.06 -4.20 3.02
C GLY A 60 0.03 -5.34 4.05
N GLY A 61 0.46 -6.54 3.63
CA GLY A 61 0.56 -7.71 4.51
C GLY A 61 1.44 -7.43 5.74
N PHE A 62 1.03 -7.96 6.88
CA PHE A 62 1.64 -7.73 8.20
C PHE A 62 1.65 -6.28 8.69
N GLY A 63 1.13 -5.34 7.88
CA GLY A 63 1.05 -3.92 8.20
C GLY A 63 -0.12 -3.58 9.14
N PHE A 64 -0.38 -2.29 9.33
CA PHE A 64 -1.46 -1.74 10.17
C PHE A 64 -1.61 -0.25 9.84
N ALA A 65 -2.65 0.40 10.35
CA ALA A 65 -2.93 1.80 10.01
C ALA A 65 -1.78 2.76 10.29
N ALA A 66 -1.05 2.54 11.40
CA ALA A 66 0.00 3.46 11.82
C ALA A 66 1.29 3.42 10.95
N VAL A 67 1.42 2.51 9.97
CA VAL A 67 2.52 2.59 8.98
C VAL A 67 2.40 3.84 8.08
N TRP A 68 1.25 4.51 8.12
CA TRP A 68 0.96 5.72 7.36
C TRP A 68 1.08 7.02 8.15
N LEU A 69 1.46 6.96 9.45
CA LEU A 69 1.46 8.13 10.33
C LEU A 69 2.32 9.28 9.80
N ASP A 70 3.50 8.98 9.27
CA ASP A 70 4.42 9.99 8.72
C ASP A 70 3.78 10.70 7.51
N TRP A 71 3.15 9.95 6.60
CA TRP A 71 2.48 10.52 5.44
C TRP A 71 1.21 11.29 5.82
N MET A 72 0.41 10.77 6.76
CA MET A 72 -0.78 11.47 7.27
C MET A 72 -0.39 12.81 7.90
N THR A 73 0.65 12.81 8.73
CA THR A 73 1.18 14.02 9.38
C THR A 73 1.73 14.99 8.34
N TYR A 74 2.52 14.50 7.38
CA TYR A 74 3.09 15.32 6.32
C TYR A 74 1.99 16.02 5.50
N LEU A 75 0.99 15.31 5.03
CA LEU A 75 -0.11 15.87 4.25
C LEU A 75 -0.94 16.88 5.06
N TYR A 76 -1.16 16.61 6.35
CA TYR A 76 -1.83 17.54 7.26
C TYR A 76 -1.03 18.83 7.44
N GLU A 77 0.28 18.74 7.68
CA GLU A 77 1.15 19.89 7.88
C GLU A 77 1.31 20.74 6.61
N HIS A 78 1.27 20.10 5.44
CA HIS A 78 1.36 20.76 4.13
C HIS A 78 0.00 21.14 3.54
N GLY A 79 -1.05 21.20 4.38
CA GLY A 79 -2.31 21.87 4.06
C GLY A 79 -3.28 21.07 3.20
N TYR A 80 -3.25 19.74 3.23
CA TYR A 80 -4.32 18.96 2.63
C TYR A 80 -5.65 19.27 3.33
N THR A 81 -6.68 19.62 2.56
CA THR A 81 -7.95 20.17 3.09
C THR A 81 -9.07 19.13 3.21
N GLY A 82 -8.84 17.89 2.77
CA GLY A 82 -9.73 16.75 3.00
C GLY A 82 -9.37 16.00 4.28
N THR A 83 -10.30 15.21 4.81
CA THR A 83 -10.00 14.34 5.95
C THR A 83 -9.12 13.16 5.47
N ILE A 84 -8.15 12.78 6.29
CA ILE A 84 -7.21 11.69 5.99
C ILE A 84 -7.52 10.53 6.92
N TYR A 85 -7.71 9.33 6.34
CA TYR A 85 -8.02 8.11 7.07
C TYR A 85 -6.98 7.02 6.79
N ALA A 86 -6.71 6.18 7.78
CA ALA A 86 -6.00 4.91 7.63
C ALA A 86 -6.67 3.86 8.50
N TYR A 87 -6.94 2.66 7.98
CA TYR A 87 -7.54 1.61 8.77
C TYR A 87 -6.58 0.43 8.95
N SER A 88 -6.76 -0.31 10.04
CA SER A 88 -6.14 -1.62 10.23
C SER A 88 -7.14 -2.71 9.87
N ALA A 89 -6.72 -3.63 9.01
CA ALA A 89 -7.52 -4.80 8.67
C ALA A 89 -7.74 -5.72 9.89
N ARG A 90 -8.65 -6.69 9.79
CA ARG A 90 -8.86 -7.71 10.85
C ARG A 90 -7.52 -8.34 11.27
N SER A 91 -7.32 -8.59 12.54
CA SER A 91 -6.06 -9.09 13.14
C SER A 91 -4.83 -8.22 12.89
N HIS A 92 -5.01 -6.90 12.63
CA HIS A 92 -3.90 -5.96 12.46
C HIS A 92 -4.11 -4.75 13.38
N GLY A 93 -3.01 -4.15 13.87
CA GLY A 93 -3.08 -2.99 14.76
C GLY A 93 -4.01 -3.19 15.95
N ALA A 94 -4.92 -2.25 16.18
CA ALA A 94 -5.92 -2.34 17.25
C ALA A 94 -7.28 -2.91 16.79
N SER A 95 -7.37 -3.45 15.58
CA SER A 95 -8.57 -4.16 15.10
C SER A 95 -8.80 -5.46 15.85
N TYR A 96 -10.04 -5.95 15.82
CA TYR A 96 -10.41 -7.19 16.48
C TYR A 96 -9.52 -8.37 16.06
N PRO A 97 -9.09 -9.23 17.02
CA PRO A 97 -8.23 -10.36 16.72
C PRO A 97 -9.03 -11.52 16.14
N VAL A 98 -8.47 -12.20 15.16
CA VAL A 98 -8.98 -13.45 14.60
C VAL A 98 -8.04 -14.58 15.08
N PRO A 99 -8.56 -15.70 15.62
CA PRO A 99 -7.72 -16.82 16.06
C PRO A 99 -6.81 -17.35 14.95
N TYR A 100 -5.60 -17.79 15.29
CA TYR A 100 -4.55 -18.17 14.34
C TYR A 100 -5.04 -19.05 13.18
N LEU A 101 -5.65 -20.20 13.48
CA LEU A 101 -6.11 -21.12 12.42
C LEU A 101 -7.20 -20.51 11.54
N GLN A 102 -8.11 -19.74 12.13
CA GLN A 102 -9.15 -19.05 11.39
C GLN A 102 -8.55 -17.95 10.50
N MET A 103 -7.58 -17.20 11.01
CA MET A 103 -6.89 -16.18 10.22
C MET A 103 -6.11 -16.80 9.07
N VAL A 104 -5.25 -17.78 9.37
CA VAL A 104 -4.31 -18.35 8.40
C VAL A 104 -5.02 -19.18 7.32
N CYS A 105 -6.01 -20.00 7.70
CA CYS A 105 -6.65 -20.97 6.80
C CYS A 105 -8.09 -20.63 6.41
N GLY A 106 -8.78 -19.82 7.22
CA GLY A 106 -10.21 -19.56 7.05
C GLY A 106 -10.56 -18.14 6.59
N THR A 107 -9.62 -17.21 6.61
CA THR A 107 -9.86 -15.82 6.17
C THR A 107 -9.43 -15.66 4.71
N SER A 108 -10.35 -15.20 3.88
CA SER A 108 -10.16 -15.05 2.43
C SER A 108 -9.90 -13.60 2.01
N LEU A 109 -9.57 -13.39 0.74
CA LEU A 109 -9.51 -12.07 0.13
C LEU A 109 -10.87 -11.34 0.17
N ASP A 110 -11.99 -12.08 0.02
CA ASP A 110 -13.34 -11.52 0.10
C ASP A 110 -13.67 -10.98 1.49
N ASP A 111 -13.16 -11.62 2.53
CA ASP A 111 -13.31 -11.13 3.91
C ASP A 111 -12.64 -9.77 4.11
N PHE A 112 -11.43 -9.60 3.60
CA PHE A 112 -10.72 -8.31 3.65
C PHE A 112 -11.38 -7.27 2.75
N ALA A 113 -11.90 -7.67 1.58
CA ALA A 113 -12.63 -6.79 0.67
C ALA A 113 -13.92 -6.26 1.31
N SER A 114 -14.64 -7.12 2.04
CA SER A 114 -15.83 -6.73 2.79
C SER A 114 -15.52 -5.77 3.94
N ASP A 115 -14.40 -5.98 4.64
CA ASP A 115 -13.93 -5.05 5.67
C ASP A 115 -13.61 -3.68 5.08
N LEU A 116 -12.83 -3.63 3.98
CA LEU A 116 -12.51 -2.37 3.30
C LEU A 116 -13.77 -1.66 2.82
N ALA A 117 -14.71 -2.37 2.21
CA ALA A 117 -15.97 -1.80 1.74
C ALA A 117 -16.79 -1.22 2.91
N THR A 118 -16.82 -1.90 4.06
CA THR A 118 -17.47 -1.42 5.27
C THR A 118 -16.82 -0.14 5.78
N VAL A 119 -15.49 -0.07 5.80
CA VAL A 119 -14.74 1.14 6.21
C VAL A 119 -15.03 2.31 5.27
N VAL A 120 -14.95 2.09 3.94
CA VAL A 120 -15.24 3.15 2.96
C VAL A 120 -16.69 3.64 3.06
N SER A 121 -17.65 2.71 3.22
CA SER A 121 -19.06 3.06 3.45
C SER A 121 -19.23 3.88 4.72
N HIS A 122 -18.58 3.50 5.82
CA HIS A 122 -18.61 4.25 7.07
C HIS A 122 -18.07 5.69 6.89
N ILE A 123 -16.94 5.84 6.18
CA ILE A 123 -16.37 7.16 5.88
C ILE A 123 -17.35 7.99 5.05
N ASN A 124 -17.93 7.44 4.00
CA ASN A 124 -18.85 8.15 3.11
C ASN A 124 -20.14 8.61 3.85
N THR A 125 -20.64 7.81 4.79
CA THR A 125 -21.85 8.17 5.56
C THR A 125 -21.61 9.26 6.60
N HIS A 126 -20.37 9.51 7.02
CA HIS A 126 -20.01 10.54 7.99
C HIS A 126 -19.51 11.84 7.34
N LEU A 127 -19.37 11.85 6.02
CA LEU A 127 -19.01 13.04 5.26
C LEU A 127 -20.29 13.69 4.73
N GLU A 128 -20.53 14.96 5.10
CA GLU A 128 -21.69 15.75 4.65
C GLU A 128 -21.77 15.93 3.12
N ASP A 129 -20.66 15.62 2.40
CA ASP A 129 -20.52 15.93 0.97
C ASP A 129 -20.54 14.68 0.06
N GLU A 130 -20.78 13.48 0.57
CA GLU A 130 -20.87 12.21 -0.19
C GLU A 130 -19.75 12.02 -1.25
N LYS A 131 -18.53 12.49 -0.95
CA LYS A 131 -17.43 12.41 -1.92
C LYS A 131 -16.72 11.07 -1.84
N GLU A 132 -16.52 10.49 -3.01
CA GLU A 132 -15.73 9.28 -3.16
C GLU A 132 -14.27 9.54 -2.76
N PRO A 133 -13.64 8.60 -2.04
CA PRO A 133 -12.28 8.77 -1.55
C PRO A 133 -11.23 8.71 -2.65
N ILE A 134 -10.06 9.24 -2.38
CA ILE A 134 -8.82 8.86 -3.05
C ILE A 134 -8.20 7.74 -2.23
N LEU A 135 -7.86 6.62 -2.89
CA LEU A 135 -7.30 5.44 -2.26
C LEU A 135 -5.77 5.40 -2.43
N ILE A 136 -5.05 5.25 -1.34
CA ILE A 136 -3.58 5.10 -1.35
C ILE A 136 -3.26 3.77 -0.69
N ALA A 137 -2.72 2.82 -1.44
CA ALA A 137 -2.64 1.45 -1.01
C ALA A 137 -1.25 0.84 -1.24
N HIS A 138 -0.72 0.16 -0.22
CA HIS A 138 0.61 -0.43 -0.23
C HIS A 138 0.56 -1.94 -0.42
N SER A 139 1.45 -2.51 -1.25
CA SER A 139 1.74 -3.94 -1.34
C SER A 139 0.47 -4.79 -1.54
N ALA A 140 0.21 -5.77 -0.67
CA ALA A 140 -1.01 -6.59 -0.67
C ALA A 140 -2.30 -5.77 -0.50
N GLY A 141 -2.26 -4.62 0.19
CA GLY A 141 -3.37 -3.67 0.27
C GLY A 141 -3.71 -3.05 -1.08
N GLY A 142 -2.72 -2.85 -1.94
CA GLY A 142 -2.95 -2.39 -3.31
C GLY A 142 -3.68 -3.43 -4.15
N ALA A 143 -3.36 -4.73 -4.01
CA ALA A 143 -4.13 -5.81 -4.62
C ALA A 143 -5.57 -5.86 -4.09
N LEU A 144 -5.74 -5.69 -2.77
CA LEU A 144 -7.07 -5.65 -2.12
C LEU A 144 -7.93 -4.52 -2.70
N VAL A 145 -7.38 -3.31 -2.83
CA VAL A 145 -8.10 -2.17 -3.41
C VAL A 145 -8.48 -2.43 -4.86
N GLN A 146 -7.55 -2.93 -5.68
CA GLN A 146 -7.82 -3.28 -7.08
C GLN A 146 -8.92 -4.34 -7.19
N TYR A 147 -8.91 -5.36 -6.33
CA TYR A 147 -9.95 -6.39 -6.26
C TYR A 147 -11.32 -5.81 -5.88
N THR A 148 -11.35 -4.94 -4.88
CA THR A 148 -12.58 -4.32 -4.36
C THR A 148 -13.21 -3.37 -5.40
N LEU A 149 -12.37 -2.60 -6.13
CA LEU A 149 -12.80 -1.75 -7.25
C LEU A 149 -13.32 -2.59 -8.42
N LEU A 150 -12.60 -3.66 -8.81
CA LEU A 150 -13.02 -4.55 -9.90
C LEU A 150 -14.40 -5.15 -9.65
N ASN A 151 -14.69 -5.53 -8.39
CA ASN A 151 -15.97 -6.09 -7.98
C ASN A 151 -17.03 -5.02 -7.66
N ARG A 152 -16.74 -3.73 -7.89
CA ARG A 152 -17.63 -2.58 -7.65
C ARG A 152 -18.17 -2.52 -6.23
N MET A 153 -17.39 -3.01 -5.25
CA MET A 153 -17.74 -2.91 -3.83
C MET A 153 -17.50 -1.51 -3.28
N ILE A 154 -16.56 -0.77 -3.89
CA ILE A 154 -16.25 0.64 -3.63
C ILE A 154 -16.01 1.37 -4.95
N THR A 155 -16.08 2.71 -4.89
CA THR A 155 -15.63 3.62 -5.95
C THR A 155 -14.59 4.59 -5.39
N ALA A 156 -13.82 5.24 -6.27
CA ALA A 156 -12.78 6.19 -5.91
C ALA A 156 -12.65 7.31 -6.93
N THR A 157 -12.13 8.47 -6.54
CA THR A 157 -11.78 9.57 -7.46
C THR A 157 -10.32 9.56 -7.88
N GLY A 158 -9.49 8.72 -7.27
CA GLY A 158 -8.08 8.51 -7.60
C GLY A 158 -7.53 7.28 -6.90
N LEU A 159 -6.50 6.68 -7.48
CA LEU A 159 -5.86 5.47 -6.97
C LEU A 159 -4.34 5.61 -7.00
N CYS A 160 -3.70 5.55 -5.83
CA CYS A 160 -2.24 5.48 -5.68
C CYS A 160 -1.83 4.09 -5.20
N LEU A 161 -1.00 3.40 -5.96
CA LEU A 161 -0.50 2.06 -5.71
C LEU A 161 0.99 2.13 -5.35
N VAL A 162 1.34 1.92 -4.09
CA VAL A 162 2.70 2.05 -3.56
C VAL A 162 3.31 0.67 -3.36
N GLY A 163 4.33 0.29 -4.12
CA GLY A 163 4.92 -1.05 -4.07
C GLY A 163 3.86 -2.15 -4.15
N SER A 164 2.79 -1.92 -4.92
CA SER A 164 1.57 -2.73 -4.91
C SER A 164 1.76 -4.05 -5.64
N VAL A 165 1.15 -5.12 -5.12
CA VAL A 165 0.89 -6.31 -5.91
C VAL A 165 0.02 -5.90 -7.11
N PRO A 166 0.46 -6.18 -8.34
CA PRO A 166 -0.22 -5.68 -9.53
C PRO A 166 -1.46 -6.49 -9.88
N HIS A 167 -2.32 -5.92 -10.74
CA HIS A 167 -3.54 -6.55 -11.24
C HIS A 167 -3.31 -7.88 -11.99
N PHE A 168 -2.10 -8.13 -12.48
CA PHE A 168 -1.78 -9.41 -13.11
C PHE A 168 -1.37 -10.50 -12.10
N GLY A 169 -1.24 -10.19 -10.79
CA GLY A 169 -1.04 -11.16 -9.71
C GLY A 169 0.33 -11.12 -9.06
N GLY A 170 0.46 -11.78 -7.91
CA GLY A 170 1.62 -11.72 -7.02
C GLY A 170 2.69 -12.80 -7.22
N PHE A 171 2.58 -13.71 -8.21
CA PHE A 171 3.56 -14.80 -8.38
C PHE A 171 4.98 -14.29 -8.63
N ASP A 172 5.14 -13.20 -9.39
CA ASP A 172 6.45 -12.61 -9.66
C ASP A 172 7.10 -12.08 -8.36
N ALA A 173 6.31 -11.53 -7.44
CA ALA A 173 6.78 -11.09 -6.13
C ALA A 173 7.27 -12.27 -5.27
N TYR A 174 6.55 -13.39 -5.24
CA TYR A 174 7.00 -14.61 -4.56
C TYR A 174 8.25 -15.20 -5.21
N TRP A 175 8.35 -15.12 -6.52
CA TRP A 175 9.55 -15.55 -7.24
C TRP A 175 10.75 -14.66 -6.89
N ASN A 176 10.56 -13.34 -6.83
CA ASN A 176 11.58 -12.39 -6.40
C ASN A 176 11.99 -12.65 -4.94
N TRP A 177 11.01 -12.92 -4.06
CA TRP A 177 11.30 -13.28 -2.67
C TRP A 177 12.13 -14.56 -2.57
N THR A 178 11.79 -15.60 -3.34
CA THR A 178 12.56 -16.87 -3.40
C THR A 178 14.00 -16.63 -3.86
N LYS A 179 14.21 -15.77 -4.86
CA LYS A 179 15.57 -15.41 -5.32
C LYS A 179 16.36 -14.67 -4.24
N MET A 180 15.71 -13.73 -3.56
CA MET A 180 16.31 -12.94 -2.50
C MET A 180 16.64 -13.79 -1.27
N ASP A 181 15.77 -14.73 -0.91
CA ASP A 181 15.90 -15.60 0.24
C ASP A 181 15.57 -17.07 -0.11
N PRO A 182 16.54 -17.83 -0.64
CA PRO A 182 16.34 -19.23 -1.00
C PRO A 182 15.96 -20.13 0.20
N TRP A 183 16.21 -19.68 1.43
CA TRP A 183 15.85 -20.40 2.65
C TRP A 183 14.43 -20.14 3.13
N MET A 184 13.66 -19.29 2.46
CA MET A 184 12.27 -18.99 2.83
C MET A 184 11.42 -20.28 2.83
N HIS A 185 11.45 -21.08 1.78
CA HIS A 185 10.67 -22.31 1.69
C HIS A 185 11.10 -23.37 2.70
N PRO A 186 12.42 -23.72 2.85
CA PRO A 186 12.86 -24.61 3.93
C PRO A 186 12.42 -24.15 5.31
N ARG A 187 12.51 -22.86 5.63
CA ARG A 187 12.02 -22.32 6.92
C ARG A 187 10.52 -22.49 7.06
N SER A 188 9.74 -22.20 6.01
CA SER A 188 8.28 -22.38 6.03
C SER A 188 7.89 -23.83 6.36
N TRP A 189 8.57 -24.80 5.78
CA TRP A 189 8.39 -26.20 6.10
C TRP A 189 8.72 -26.51 7.56
N ILE A 190 9.86 -26.05 8.09
CA ILE A 190 10.27 -26.27 9.47
C ILE A 190 9.28 -25.66 10.46
N PHE A 191 8.69 -24.49 10.15
CA PHE A 191 7.74 -23.78 10.99
C PHE A 191 6.27 -24.12 10.69
N GLY A 192 5.99 -25.25 10.02
CA GLY A 192 4.63 -25.70 9.73
C GLY A 192 3.83 -24.71 8.88
N PHE A 193 4.49 -24.07 7.91
CA PHE A 193 3.91 -23.05 7.01
C PHE A 193 3.42 -21.79 7.76
N HIS A 194 4.05 -21.46 8.89
CA HIS A 194 3.71 -20.22 9.58
C HIS A 194 3.92 -19.02 8.66
N PRO A 195 2.92 -18.11 8.48
CA PRO A 195 3.00 -17.01 7.51
C PRO A 195 4.21 -16.09 7.71
N MET A 196 4.64 -15.91 8.98
CA MET A 196 5.80 -15.09 9.33
C MET A 196 7.15 -15.74 8.94
N SER A 197 7.20 -16.96 8.42
CA SER A 197 8.46 -17.69 8.16
C SER A 197 9.47 -16.92 7.31
N GLY A 198 9.01 -16.14 6.35
CA GLY A 198 9.84 -15.29 5.49
C GLY A 198 10.32 -14.00 6.17
N LEU A 199 9.72 -13.62 7.32
CA LEU A 199 9.94 -12.34 8.02
C LEU A 199 10.31 -12.55 9.51
N ALA A 200 10.52 -13.78 9.94
CA ALA A 200 10.74 -14.14 11.36
C ALA A 200 12.14 -13.75 11.89
N HIS A 201 12.72 -12.67 11.40
CA HIS A 201 13.98 -12.14 11.92
C HIS A 201 14.22 -10.72 11.38
N PRO A 202 14.80 -9.77 12.16
CA PRO A 202 15.03 -8.39 11.70
C PRO A 202 15.80 -8.28 10.38
N LYS A 203 16.81 -9.14 10.15
CA LYS A 203 17.55 -9.15 8.88
C LYS A 203 16.68 -9.58 7.69
N LEU A 204 15.68 -10.44 7.88
CA LEU A 204 14.76 -10.86 6.83
C LEU A 204 13.76 -9.76 6.50
N VAL A 205 13.24 -9.09 7.52
CA VAL A 205 12.35 -7.92 7.33
C VAL A 205 13.11 -6.78 6.67
N HIS A 206 14.33 -6.49 7.12
CA HIS A 206 15.19 -5.48 6.50
C HIS A 206 15.42 -5.79 5.02
N GLN A 207 15.82 -7.03 4.70
CA GLN A 207 16.09 -7.46 3.33
C GLN A 207 14.85 -7.38 2.43
N ALA A 208 13.66 -7.70 2.95
CA ALA A 208 12.42 -7.73 2.19
C ALA A 208 11.80 -6.34 2.02
N PHE A 209 11.85 -5.49 3.06
CA PHE A 209 11.03 -4.29 3.13
C PHE A 209 11.79 -2.98 2.95
N PHE A 210 13.08 -2.94 3.29
CA PHE A 210 13.83 -1.69 3.35
C PHE A 210 15.05 -1.71 2.43
N ALA A 211 15.53 -0.53 2.09
CA ALA A 211 16.82 -0.37 1.39
C ALA A 211 17.98 -0.70 2.33
N ASP A 212 19.17 -1.00 1.74
CA ASP A 212 20.33 -1.49 2.49
C ASP A 212 20.81 -0.54 3.58
N GLN A 213 20.64 0.76 3.39
CA GLN A 213 21.04 1.81 4.33
C GLN A 213 20.05 2.02 5.48
N PHE A 214 18.88 1.41 5.46
CA PHE A 214 17.90 1.56 6.54
C PHE A 214 18.41 0.96 7.85
N PRO A 215 18.35 1.69 9.00
CA PRO A 215 18.91 1.23 10.25
C PRO A 215 18.22 -0.03 10.81
N LEU A 216 19.01 -1.04 11.20
CA LEU A 216 18.49 -2.33 11.68
C LEU A 216 17.76 -2.23 13.03
N ASP A 217 18.10 -1.26 13.87
CA ASP A 217 17.38 -0.95 15.10
C ASP A 217 15.95 -0.47 14.81
N LYS A 218 15.78 0.44 13.85
CA LYS A 218 14.44 0.85 13.40
C LYS A 218 13.63 -0.30 12.81
N VAL A 219 14.28 -1.27 12.15
CA VAL A 219 13.59 -2.50 11.70
C VAL A 219 13.02 -3.29 12.87
N LYS A 220 13.74 -3.38 14.00
CA LYS A 220 13.24 -4.07 15.19
C LYS A 220 12.03 -3.37 15.79
N ASP A 221 12.05 -2.04 15.83
CA ASP A 221 10.92 -1.24 16.30
C ASP A 221 9.71 -1.42 15.36
N PHE A 222 9.93 -1.40 14.05
CA PHE A 222 8.89 -1.70 13.06
C PHE A 222 8.29 -3.10 13.26
N MET A 223 9.14 -4.14 13.43
CA MET A 223 8.68 -5.52 13.67
C MET A 223 7.85 -5.68 14.94
N HIS A 224 8.09 -4.86 15.97
CA HIS A 224 7.31 -4.90 17.20
C HIS A 224 5.82 -4.65 16.93
N TRP A 225 5.50 -3.84 15.92
CA TRP A 225 4.14 -3.46 15.56
C TRP A 225 3.53 -4.33 14.47
N MET A 226 4.31 -5.10 13.72
CA MET A 226 3.81 -5.99 12.69
C MET A 226 2.80 -7.00 13.25
N ALA A 227 1.81 -7.38 12.44
CA ALA A 227 0.94 -8.50 12.75
C ALA A 227 1.78 -9.79 12.86
N PRO A 228 1.56 -10.63 13.88
CA PRO A 228 2.39 -11.82 14.10
C PRO A 228 2.09 -12.96 13.11
N TYR A 229 0.98 -12.90 12.40
CA TYR A 229 0.60 -13.84 11.34
C TYR A 229 -0.37 -13.20 10.35
N GLU A 230 -0.47 -13.80 9.17
CA GLU A 230 -1.25 -13.29 8.05
C GLU A 230 -2.14 -14.40 7.46
N SER A 231 -3.16 -14.04 6.73
CA SER A 231 -3.98 -14.98 6.00
C SER A 231 -3.25 -15.54 4.77
N LEU A 232 -3.16 -16.87 4.65
CA LEU A 232 -2.71 -17.53 3.43
C LEU A 232 -3.78 -17.41 2.32
N GLY A 233 -5.06 -17.31 2.68
CA GLY A 233 -6.17 -17.10 1.75
C GLY A 233 -6.11 -15.72 1.09
N TRP A 234 -5.74 -14.68 1.83
CA TRP A 234 -5.49 -13.36 1.26
C TRP A 234 -4.30 -13.39 0.29
N ALA A 235 -3.14 -13.85 0.74
CA ALA A 235 -1.95 -13.96 -0.10
C ALA A 235 -2.18 -14.85 -1.33
N GLY A 236 -2.84 -16.01 -1.16
CA GLY A 236 -3.18 -16.92 -2.26
C GLY A 236 -4.17 -16.33 -3.24
N GLY A 237 -5.19 -15.62 -2.75
CA GLY A 237 -6.23 -14.96 -3.56
C GLY A 237 -5.71 -13.85 -4.47
N GLN A 238 -4.51 -13.29 -4.17
CA GLN A 238 -3.89 -12.23 -4.96
C GLN A 238 -3.03 -12.73 -6.13
N ASN A 239 -2.90 -14.03 -6.33
CA ASN A 239 -1.96 -14.59 -7.30
C ASN A 239 -2.58 -14.90 -8.66
N GLY A 240 -3.89 -15.10 -8.74
CA GLY A 240 -4.51 -15.62 -9.94
C GLY A 240 -4.19 -17.10 -10.17
N SER A 241 -4.06 -17.54 -11.42
CA SER A 241 -3.79 -18.93 -11.78
C SER A 241 -2.29 -19.22 -11.91
N PHE A 242 -1.76 -20.13 -11.07
CA PHE A 242 -0.39 -20.62 -11.17
C PHE A 242 -0.03 -21.16 -12.56
N TRP A 243 -0.93 -21.91 -13.19
CA TRP A 243 -0.72 -22.47 -14.53
C TRP A 243 -0.67 -21.39 -15.61
N LYS A 244 -1.49 -20.35 -15.51
CA LYS A 244 -1.40 -19.20 -16.44
C LYS A 244 -0.08 -18.45 -16.26
N TRP A 245 0.34 -18.22 -15.03
CA TRP A 245 1.62 -17.59 -14.73
C TRP A 245 2.80 -18.39 -15.30
N LEU A 246 2.83 -19.72 -15.11
CA LEU A 246 3.88 -20.59 -15.64
C LEU A 246 3.94 -20.55 -17.17
N MET A 247 2.81 -20.34 -17.84
CA MET A 247 2.72 -20.18 -19.30
C MET A 247 3.01 -18.73 -19.78
N GLY A 248 3.44 -17.83 -18.88
CA GLY A 248 3.67 -16.42 -19.19
C GLY A 248 2.39 -15.60 -19.42
N LYS A 249 1.21 -16.17 -19.08
CA LYS A 249 -0.10 -15.52 -19.15
C LYS A 249 -0.57 -15.11 -17.77
N ASN A 250 0.12 -14.14 -17.20
CA ASN A 250 -0.15 -13.67 -15.85
C ASN A 250 -1.34 -12.70 -15.91
N GLU A 251 -2.55 -13.20 -15.71
CA GLU A 251 -3.80 -12.46 -15.68
C GLU A 251 -4.57 -12.81 -14.42
N TRP A 252 -4.85 -11.83 -13.59
CA TRP A 252 -5.65 -11.99 -12.38
C TRP A 252 -6.87 -11.07 -12.38
N LEU A 253 -6.68 -9.77 -12.50
CA LEU A 253 -7.75 -8.77 -12.58
C LEU A 253 -7.67 -8.02 -13.91
N GLU A 254 -8.82 -7.69 -14.47
CA GLU A 254 -8.90 -6.92 -15.72
C GLU A 254 -8.75 -5.41 -15.43
N PRO A 255 -7.72 -4.72 -15.98
CA PRO A 255 -7.49 -3.29 -15.71
C PRO A 255 -8.70 -2.41 -15.99
N MET A 256 -9.40 -2.63 -17.11
CA MET A 256 -10.56 -1.84 -17.51
C MET A 256 -11.67 -1.88 -16.45
N ARG A 257 -11.93 -3.05 -15.86
CA ARG A 257 -12.96 -3.17 -14.82
C ARG A 257 -12.59 -2.44 -13.53
N ILE A 258 -11.29 -2.38 -13.20
CA ILE A 258 -10.78 -1.57 -12.08
C ILE A 258 -11.04 -0.08 -12.37
N LEU A 259 -10.66 0.38 -13.57
CA LEU A 259 -10.78 1.78 -13.96
C LEU A 259 -12.23 2.27 -14.05
N HIS A 260 -13.19 1.38 -14.35
CA HIS A 260 -14.62 1.73 -14.34
C HIS A 260 -15.16 2.10 -12.95
N SER A 261 -14.45 1.74 -11.88
CA SER A 261 -14.80 2.13 -10.50
C SER A 261 -13.96 3.31 -10.00
N VAL A 262 -13.10 3.88 -10.86
CA VAL A 262 -12.41 5.16 -10.63
C VAL A 262 -13.13 6.23 -11.42
N ASN A 263 -13.61 7.27 -10.74
CA ASN A 263 -14.41 8.35 -11.31
C ASN A 263 -13.57 9.62 -11.55
N GLY A 264 -14.16 10.61 -12.24
CA GLY A 264 -13.51 11.91 -12.50
C GLY A 264 -12.59 11.93 -13.73
N TRP A 265 -12.75 10.99 -14.65
CA TRP A 265 -11.96 10.95 -15.89
C TRP A 265 -12.19 12.16 -16.81
N GLU A 266 -13.31 12.84 -16.66
CA GLU A 266 -13.65 14.09 -17.36
C GLU A 266 -12.80 15.29 -16.89
N ARG A 267 -12.19 15.21 -15.72
CA ARG A 267 -11.37 16.28 -15.15
C ARG A 267 -9.91 16.11 -15.57
N PRO A 268 -9.13 17.19 -15.64
CA PRO A 268 -7.68 17.07 -15.86
C PRO A 268 -7.00 16.36 -14.67
N GLY A 269 -5.79 15.85 -14.92
CA GLY A 269 -4.96 15.20 -13.93
C GLY A 269 -4.86 13.68 -14.08
N ASP A 270 -3.85 13.10 -13.44
CA ASP A 270 -3.59 11.66 -13.50
C ASP A 270 -4.41 10.96 -12.41
N ARG A 271 -5.38 10.12 -12.81
CA ARG A 271 -6.24 9.41 -11.84
C ARG A 271 -5.55 8.22 -11.18
N ILE A 272 -4.54 7.66 -11.84
CA ILE A 272 -3.77 6.53 -11.34
C ILE A 272 -2.33 6.98 -11.11
N CYS A 273 -1.80 6.67 -9.92
CA CYS A 273 -0.40 6.83 -9.55
C CYS A 273 0.16 5.46 -9.15
N VAL A 274 1.20 4.99 -9.81
CA VAL A 274 1.94 3.78 -9.41
C VAL A 274 3.30 4.24 -8.93
N MET A 275 3.60 3.97 -7.66
CA MET A 275 4.86 4.35 -7.01
C MET A 275 5.64 3.10 -6.62
N VAL A 276 6.95 3.12 -6.85
CA VAL A 276 7.84 2.03 -6.50
C VAL A 276 9.19 2.57 -6.01
N GLY A 277 9.78 1.93 -5.02
CA GLY A 277 11.17 2.19 -4.64
C GLY A 277 12.14 1.57 -5.64
N SER A 278 13.23 2.28 -5.99
CA SER A 278 14.22 1.73 -6.93
C SER A 278 14.97 0.50 -6.37
N HIS A 279 14.95 0.30 -5.06
CA HIS A 279 15.50 -0.87 -4.35
C HIS A 279 14.40 -1.83 -3.85
N ASP A 280 13.16 -1.68 -4.34
CA ASP A 280 12.11 -2.66 -4.04
C ASP A 280 12.47 -4.02 -4.66
N ARG A 281 12.72 -5.00 -3.79
CA ARG A 281 13.13 -6.35 -4.19
C ARG A 281 11.97 -7.31 -4.37
N LEU A 282 10.79 -6.92 -3.93
CA LEU A 282 9.56 -7.71 -4.05
C LEU A 282 8.77 -7.29 -5.29
N MET A 283 8.37 -6.02 -5.34
CA MET A 283 7.64 -5.42 -6.46
C MET A 283 8.60 -4.57 -7.27
N ASP A 284 9.44 -5.21 -8.07
CA ASP A 284 10.50 -4.53 -8.80
C ASP A 284 9.97 -3.55 -9.86
N LEU A 285 10.87 -2.68 -10.33
CA LEU A 285 10.54 -1.64 -11.30
C LEU A 285 9.94 -2.20 -12.61
N SER A 286 10.30 -3.44 -12.99
CA SER A 286 9.76 -4.05 -14.21
C SER A 286 8.26 -4.37 -14.05
N MET A 287 7.86 -4.85 -12.86
CA MET A 287 6.46 -5.08 -12.52
C MET A 287 5.67 -3.77 -12.50
N ALA A 288 6.21 -2.71 -11.89
CA ALA A 288 5.57 -1.39 -11.86
C ALA A 288 5.39 -0.80 -13.28
N ARG A 289 6.42 -0.88 -14.13
CA ARG A 289 6.35 -0.44 -15.53
C ARG A 289 5.33 -1.22 -16.34
N ARG A 290 5.24 -2.54 -16.16
CA ARG A 290 4.21 -3.37 -16.79
C ARG A 290 2.83 -2.93 -16.34
N GLN A 291 2.61 -2.78 -15.03
CA GLN A 291 1.33 -2.34 -14.47
C GLN A 291 0.88 -0.99 -15.05
N VAL A 292 1.78 -0.02 -15.12
CA VAL A 292 1.53 1.28 -15.74
C VAL A 292 1.19 1.16 -17.23
N SER A 293 1.94 0.34 -17.96
CA SER A 293 1.69 0.13 -19.41
C SER A 293 0.31 -0.46 -19.67
N GLU A 294 -0.11 -1.45 -18.88
CA GLU A 294 -1.42 -2.09 -19.00
C GLU A 294 -2.57 -1.14 -18.58
N PHE A 295 -2.41 -0.34 -17.52
CA PHE A 295 -3.36 0.72 -17.16
C PHE A 295 -3.46 1.79 -18.24
N ARG A 296 -2.34 2.27 -18.81
CA ARG A 296 -2.35 3.22 -19.93
C ARG A 296 -3.08 2.67 -21.16
N ALA A 297 -2.86 1.40 -21.48
CA ALA A 297 -3.58 0.75 -22.57
C ALA A 297 -5.10 0.70 -22.31
N ALA A 298 -5.50 0.39 -21.08
CA ALA A 298 -6.91 0.40 -20.68
C ALA A 298 -7.52 1.80 -20.75
N VAL A 299 -6.83 2.84 -20.24
CA VAL A 299 -7.30 4.25 -20.32
C VAL A 299 -7.48 4.70 -21.76
N ARG A 300 -6.53 4.40 -22.66
CA ARG A 300 -6.67 4.73 -24.07
C ARG A 300 -7.90 4.11 -24.73
N SER A 301 -8.33 2.93 -24.27
CA SER A 301 -9.55 2.28 -24.80
C SER A 301 -10.84 2.82 -24.19
N MET A 302 -10.78 3.76 -23.25
CA MET A 302 -11.96 4.45 -22.68
C MET A 302 -12.44 5.65 -23.55
N ASP A 303 -11.85 5.90 -24.73
CA ASP A 303 -12.16 7.03 -25.62
C ASP A 303 -12.12 8.41 -24.93
N LEU A 304 -11.18 8.58 -24.00
CA LEU A 304 -10.96 9.86 -23.34
C LEU A 304 -10.10 10.78 -24.21
N GLU A 305 -10.32 12.10 -24.09
CA GLU A 305 -9.46 13.10 -24.75
C GLU A 305 -7.98 12.90 -24.40
N PRO A 306 -7.05 12.89 -25.38
CA PRO A 306 -5.64 12.63 -25.15
C PRO A 306 -5.02 13.65 -24.18
N SER A 307 -4.35 13.19 -23.15
CA SER A 307 -3.55 14.06 -22.28
C SER A 307 -2.15 14.28 -22.87
N ALA A 308 -1.65 15.52 -22.81
CA ALA A 308 -0.30 15.85 -23.27
C ALA A 308 0.76 15.12 -22.41
N VAL A 309 1.79 14.56 -23.07
CA VAL A 309 2.92 13.90 -22.40
C VAL A 309 3.69 14.93 -21.58
N LYS A 310 3.74 14.77 -20.26
CA LYS A 310 4.65 15.53 -19.38
C LYS A 310 5.74 14.59 -18.87
N ARG A 311 6.95 14.73 -19.40
CA ARG A 311 8.16 14.12 -18.83
C ARG A 311 8.90 15.19 -18.04
N ALA A 312 8.98 15.05 -16.74
CA ALA A 312 9.87 15.83 -15.91
C ALA A 312 11.03 14.93 -15.44
N ARG A 313 12.22 15.15 -15.98
CA ARG A 313 13.48 14.68 -15.39
C ARG A 313 14.00 15.78 -14.49
N GLY A 314 14.26 15.44 -13.25
CA GLY A 314 14.81 16.38 -12.26
C GLY A 314 13.73 17.28 -11.68
N TYR A 315 13.40 17.05 -10.42
CA TYR A 315 12.69 18.06 -9.64
C TYR A 315 13.72 19.05 -9.12
N ASP A 316 13.97 20.14 -9.86
CA ASP A 316 14.54 21.34 -9.28
C ASP A 316 13.49 21.93 -8.33
N ALA A 317 13.74 21.81 -7.06
CA ALA A 317 13.04 22.60 -6.07
C ALA A 317 13.54 24.05 -6.22
N ASP A 318 12.74 24.90 -6.89
CA ASP A 318 12.88 26.35 -6.79
C ASP A 318 12.54 26.74 -5.33
N THR A 319 13.48 26.53 -4.44
CA THR A 319 13.55 27.16 -3.12
C THR A 319 14.90 27.86 -3.01
N LYS A 320 14.84 29.17 -3.02
CA LYS A 320 15.97 30.04 -2.69
C LYS A 320 16.53 29.70 -1.30
N GLU A 321 17.84 29.46 -1.30
CA GLU A 321 18.81 29.67 -0.23
C GLU A 321 18.42 29.25 1.21
N SER A 322 18.90 28.08 1.62
CA SER A 322 19.58 27.90 2.89
C SER A 322 20.66 26.82 2.72
N ASP A 323 21.90 27.20 3.04
CA ASP A 323 23.11 26.38 3.01
C ASP A 323 22.98 25.17 3.96
N HIS A 324 22.60 24.02 3.45
CA HIS A 324 22.91 22.69 3.99
C HIS A 324 22.97 21.73 2.80
N GLU A 325 24.05 20.97 2.67
CA GLU A 325 24.23 19.87 1.74
C GLU A 325 23.15 18.80 1.99
N GLU A 326 21.93 19.01 1.45
CA GLU A 326 20.93 17.96 1.31
C GLU A 326 21.20 17.24 -0.01
N ALA A 327 21.53 15.96 0.11
CA ALA A 327 21.56 15.05 -1.01
C ALA A 327 20.20 15.16 -1.72
N THR A 328 20.20 15.67 -2.95
CA THR A 328 19.02 15.78 -3.80
C THR A 328 18.45 14.36 -4.01
N LEU A 329 17.36 14.04 -3.30
CA LEU A 329 16.63 12.80 -3.44
C LEU A 329 15.95 12.82 -4.82
N GLU A 330 16.56 12.13 -5.78
CA GLU A 330 16.02 12.06 -7.13
C GLU A 330 14.75 11.20 -7.14
N VAL A 331 13.62 11.81 -7.51
CA VAL A 331 12.37 11.10 -7.81
C VAL A 331 12.12 11.25 -9.30
N GLU A 332 12.01 10.11 -9.98
CA GLU A 332 11.62 10.09 -11.39
C GLU A 332 10.10 10.01 -11.50
N VAL A 333 9.50 10.95 -12.25
CA VAL A 333 8.05 10.98 -12.51
C VAL A 333 7.81 10.93 -14.01
N GLU A 334 7.00 9.97 -14.46
CA GLU A 334 6.52 9.85 -15.82
C GLU A 334 4.99 9.82 -15.81
N ALA A 335 4.37 10.89 -16.34
CA ALA A 335 2.91 11.02 -16.46
C ALA A 335 2.50 10.97 -17.93
N LEU A 336 1.62 10.03 -18.26
CA LEU A 336 1.08 9.83 -19.61
C LEU A 336 -0.28 9.13 -19.52
N ASP A 337 -1.22 9.49 -20.38
CA ASP A 337 -2.54 8.85 -20.46
C ASP A 337 -3.26 8.76 -19.11
N ARG A 338 -3.17 9.82 -18.30
CA ARG A 338 -3.77 9.92 -16.95
C ARG A 338 -3.27 8.85 -15.95
N VAL A 339 -2.13 8.22 -16.25
CA VAL A 339 -1.45 7.25 -15.41
C VAL A 339 -0.01 7.68 -15.16
N ARG A 340 0.34 7.87 -13.91
CA ARG A 340 1.66 8.30 -13.45
C ARG A 340 2.47 7.13 -12.93
N LEU A 341 3.73 7.03 -13.36
CA LEU A 341 4.75 6.21 -12.71
C LEU A 341 5.64 7.12 -11.87
N VAL A 342 5.89 6.72 -10.63
CA VAL A 342 6.81 7.36 -9.70
C VAL A 342 7.85 6.36 -9.25
N VAL A 343 9.13 6.66 -9.45
CA VAL A 343 10.25 5.85 -8.96
C VAL A 343 10.99 6.65 -7.89
N VAL A 344 10.93 6.17 -6.65
CA VAL A 344 11.62 6.80 -5.51
C VAL A 344 13.02 6.19 -5.39
N GLN A 345 14.02 6.98 -5.75
CA GLN A 345 15.41 6.52 -5.77
C GLN A 345 15.91 6.21 -4.36
N GLY A 346 16.57 5.07 -4.19
CA GLY A 346 17.11 4.62 -2.92
C GLY A 346 16.11 3.99 -1.95
N ALA A 347 14.79 4.05 -2.21
CA ALA A 347 13.78 3.45 -1.35
C ALA A 347 13.59 1.95 -1.63
N GLY A 348 13.31 1.16 -0.58
CA GLY A 348 12.90 -0.22 -0.66
C GLY A 348 11.39 -0.39 -0.83
N HIS A 349 10.87 -1.57 -0.46
CA HIS A 349 9.46 -1.93 -0.61
C HIS A 349 8.53 -1.07 0.25
N HIS A 350 8.92 -0.76 1.49
CA HIS A 350 8.16 0.10 2.40
C HIS A 350 8.50 1.58 2.18
N THR A 351 8.30 2.08 0.96
CA THR A 351 8.61 3.47 0.56
C THR A 351 8.09 4.52 1.54
N GLN A 352 6.93 4.29 2.15
CA GLN A 352 6.30 5.18 3.14
C GLN A 352 6.98 5.19 4.51
N ASN A 353 7.88 4.24 4.78
CA ASN A 353 8.62 4.15 6.04
C ASN A 353 10.15 4.07 5.84
N ASP A 354 10.63 4.06 4.59
CA ASP A 354 12.07 4.07 4.29
C ASP A 354 12.66 5.48 4.44
N MET A 355 13.96 5.62 4.29
CA MET A 355 14.68 6.90 4.47
C MET A 355 14.17 8.01 3.54
N GLN A 356 13.57 7.66 2.40
CA GLN A 356 13.05 8.56 1.37
C GLN A 356 11.56 8.87 1.52
N TRP A 357 10.93 8.53 2.62
CA TRP A 357 9.50 8.66 2.82
C TRP A 357 8.96 10.09 2.59
N GLN A 358 9.74 11.14 2.96
CA GLN A 358 9.32 12.54 2.76
C GLN A 358 9.22 12.91 1.28
N ALA A 359 10.22 12.50 0.49
CA ALA A 359 10.20 12.74 -0.96
C ALA A 359 9.01 12.02 -1.61
N ALA A 360 8.72 10.80 -1.18
CA ALA A 360 7.55 10.05 -1.65
C ALA A 360 6.22 10.73 -1.25
N ALA A 361 6.10 11.21 -0.01
CA ALA A 361 4.93 11.94 0.48
C ALA A 361 4.72 13.25 -0.29
N GLU A 362 5.79 13.99 -0.60
CA GLU A 362 5.70 15.23 -1.38
C GLU A 362 5.22 14.99 -2.82
N VAL A 363 5.66 13.91 -3.46
CA VAL A 363 5.15 13.56 -4.79
C VAL A 363 3.66 13.21 -4.74
N VAL A 364 3.21 12.52 -3.71
CA VAL A 364 1.78 12.24 -3.50
C VAL A 364 1.03 13.54 -3.27
N ARG A 365 1.51 14.46 -2.43
CA ARG A 365 0.89 15.76 -2.19
C ARG A 365 0.67 16.53 -3.50
N ARG A 366 1.72 16.63 -4.35
CA ARG A 366 1.64 17.28 -5.66
C ARG A 366 0.72 16.56 -6.65
N TRP A 367 0.62 15.24 -6.55
CA TRP A 367 -0.34 14.47 -7.33
C TRP A 367 -1.78 14.80 -6.92
N LEU A 368 -2.04 14.88 -5.61
CA LEU A 368 -3.36 15.22 -5.07
C LEU A 368 -3.85 16.61 -5.50
N GLU A 369 -2.96 17.59 -5.67
CA GLU A 369 -3.29 18.94 -6.16
C GLU A 369 -3.78 18.96 -7.63
N GLN A 370 -3.60 17.87 -8.36
CA GLN A 370 -4.00 17.76 -9.78
C GLN A 370 -5.34 17.02 -9.93
N LEU A 371 -5.88 16.44 -8.87
CA LEU A 371 -7.13 15.70 -8.88
C LEU A 371 -8.33 16.61 -8.59
#